data_53e0b597d91ecb2a3d929b8ec37468b9
#
_entry.id   53e0b597d91ecb2a3d929b8ec37468b9
#
_cell.length_a   1.000
_cell.length_b   1.000
_cell.length_c   1.000
_cell.angle_alpha   90.00
_cell.angle_beta   90.00
_cell.angle_gamma   90.00
#
_symmetry.space_group_name_H-M   'P 1'
#
loop_
_entity.id
_entity.type
_entity.pdbx_description
1 polymer ?
#
loop_
_entity_poly.entity_id
_entity_poly.type
_entity_poly.pdbx_seq_one_letter_code
_entity_poly.pdbx_strand_id
1 'polypeptide(L)'
;MQQYLQNKKGLVQNVFNQVYDRYDLMNDFMSLGIHRLWKKSLLNMMNPSSNQNLIDVACGTGDIAKLFVKHVNKLSRITCVDPNKGMISKGKEKLSKFKNINWIISPAEKIPLSDNLFDFYTISFGLRNTANIDKALSEAVSYTHLTLPTILLV
;
A
#
# COMPACT_ATOMS: atom_id res chain seq x y z
N MET A 1 -9.48 -20.70 -17.26
CA MET A 1 -8.95 -19.38 -16.86
C MET A 1 -9.37 -18.95 -15.47
N GLN A 2 -10.66 -18.94 -15.10
CA GLN A 2 -11.14 -18.54 -13.74
C GLN A 2 -10.59 -19.44 -12.62
N GLN A 3 -10.52 -20.74 -12.82
CA GLN A 3 -10.01 -21.71 -11.82
C GLN A 3 -8.49 -21.53 -11.57
N TYR A 4 -7.71 -21.18 -12.60
CA TYR A 4 -6.28 -20.85 -12.47
C TYR A 4 -6.07 -19.57 -11.65
N LEU A 5 -6.89 -18.54 -11.85
CA LEU A 5 -6.82 -17.27 -11.11
C LEU A 5 -7.25 -17.45 -9.63
N GLN A 6 -8.23 -18.31 -9.35
CA GLN A 6 -8.61 -18.66 -7.98
C GLN A 6 -7.51 -19.44 -7.26
N ASN A 7 -6.86 -20.41 -7.92
CA ASN A 7 -5.74 -21.15 -7.37
C ASN A 7 -4.54 -20.23 -7.10
N LYS A 8 -4.23 -19.30 -7.99
CA LYS A 8 -3.16 -18.30 -7.80
C LYS A 8 -3.42 -17.41 -6.59
N LYS A 9 -4.66 -16.95 -6.39
CA LYS A 9 -5.06 -16.15 -5.20
C LYS A 9 -4.84 -16.91 -3.90
N GLY A 10 -5.31 -18.16 -3.83
CA GLY A 10 -5.15 -18.99 -2.63
C GLY A 10 -3.69 -19.27 -2.30
N LEU A 11 -2.86 -19.51 -3.32
CA LEU A 11 -1.43 -19.78 -3.14
C LEU A 11 -0.68 -18.56 -2.66
N VAL A 12 -0.92 -17.40 -3.27
CA VAL A 12 -0.32 -16.12 -2.86
C VAL A 12 -0.73 -15.78 -1.43
N GLN A 13 -2.01 -15.91 -1.08
CA GLN A 13 -2.50 -15.61 0.26
C GLN A 13 -1.93 -16.54 1.33
N ASN A 14 -1.78 -17.84 1.01
CA ASN A 14 -1.16 -18.82 1.92
C ASN A 14 0.34 -18.54 2.14
N VAL A 15 1.09 -18.19 1.10
CA VAL A 15 2.50 -17.81 1.22
C VAL A 15 2.64 -16.57 2.10
N PHE A 16 1.83 -15.53 1.87
CA PHE A 16 1.86 -14.32 2.70
C PHE A 16 1.46 -14.60 4.16
N ASN A 17 0.52 -15.52 4.40
CA ASN A 17 0.13 -15.92 5.76
C ASN A 17 1.22 -16.70 6.50
N GLN A 18 2.12 -17.39 5.79
CA GLN A 18 3.23 -18.12 6.40
C GLN A 18 4.47 -17.25 6.66
N VAL A 19 4.68 -16.24 5.84
CA VAL A 19 5.92 -15.43 5.90
C VAL A 19 5.71 -14.03 6.48
N TYR A 20 4.47 -13.64 6.82
CA TYR A 20 4.19 -12.27 7.30
C TYR A 20 5.02 -11.89 8.54
N ASP A 21 5.42 -12.87 9.38
CA ASP A 21 6.25 -12.64 10.57
C ASP A 21 7.69 -12.24 10.23
N ARG A 22 8.19 -12.68 9.09
CA ARG A 22 9.56 -12.40 8.62
C ARG A 22 9.58 -11.62 7.30
N TYR A 23 8.45 -11.05 6.91
CA TYR A 23 8.30 -10.42 5.59
C TYR A 23 9.30 -9.29 5.35
N ASP A 24 9.47 -8.40 6.34
CA ASP A 24 10.43 -7.30 6.25
C ASP A 24 11.87 -7.83 6.14
N LEU A 25 12.22 -8.88 6.90
CA LEU A 25 13.54 -9.51 6.86
C LEU A 25 13.77 -10.24 5.53
N MET A 26 12.76 -10.92 5.01
CA MET A 26 12.85 -11.62 3.73
C MET A 26 13.01 -10.62 2.56
N ASN A 27 12.28 -9.50 2.59
CA ASN A 27 12.45 -8.44 1.60
C ASN A 27 13.84 -7.80 1.69
N ASP A 28 14.36 -7.55 2.89
CA ASP A 28 15.72 -7.07 3.10
C ASP A 28 16.75 -8.05 2.51
N PHE A 29 16.58 -9.34 2.75
CA PHE A 29 17.50 -10.36 2.25
C PHE A 29 17.41 -10.50 0.72
N MET A 30 16.21 -10.59 0.13
CA MET A 30 16.03 -10.78 -1.31
C MET A 30 16.44 -9.56 -2.13
N SER A 31 16.32 -8.35 -1.58
CA SER A 31 16.67 -7.11 -2.27
C SER A 31 17.98 -6.49 -1.80
N LEU A 32 18.73 -7.15 -0.90
CA LEU A 32 19.93 -6.59 -0.25
C LEU A 32 19.66 -5.17 0.33
N GLY A 33 18.43 -4.92 0.81
CA GLY A 33 18.01 -3.63 1.35
C GLY A 33 17.67 -2.56 0.30
N ILE A 34 17.84 -2.84 -0.99
CA ILE A 34 17.59 -1.86 -2.08
C ILE A 34 16.13 -1.39 -2.09
N HIS A 35 15.16 -2.23 -1.72
CA HIS A 35 13.75 -1.84 -1.64
C HIS A 35 13.52 -0.64 -0.70
N ARG A 36 14.35 -0.48 0.33
CA ARG A 36 14.27 0.69 1.24
C ARG A 36 14.71 1.97 0.55
N LEU A 37 15.72 1.90 -0.33
CA LEU A 37 16.16 3.04 -1.13
C LEU A 37 15.07 3.45 -2.15
N TRP A 38 14.42 2.48 -2.79
CA TRP A 38 13.32 2.74 -3.72
C TRP A 38 12.12 3.40 -3.03
N LYS A 39 11.74 2.94 -1.82
CA LYS A 39 10.67 3.56 -1.04
C LYS A 39 11.01 5.01 -0.66
N LYS A 40 12.27 5.30 -0.30
CA LYS A 40 12.72 6.69 -0.07
C LYS A 40 12.70 7.53 -1.35
N SER A 41 13.17 6.97 -2.46
CA SER A 41 13.11 7.65 -3.76
C SER A 41 11.68 7.98 -4.17
N LEU A 42 10.73 7.05 -3.93
CA LEU A 42 9.30 7.30 -4.14
C LEU A 42 8.82 8.52 -3.34
N LEU A 43 9.13 8.60 -2.04
CA LEU A 43 8.76 9.74 -1.21
C LEU A 43 9.38 11.05 -1.69
N ASN A 44 10.64 11.02 -2.12
CA ASN A 44 11.31 12.20 -2.68
C ASN A 44 10.64 12.68 -3.97
N MET A 45 10.22 11.76 -4.84
CA MET A 45 9.48 12.09 -6.07
C MET A 45 8.08 12.63 -5.77
N MET A 46 7.39 12.07 -4.80
CA MET A 46 6.08 12.56 -4.35
C MET A 46 6.17 13.97 -3.77
N ASN A 47 7.28 14.28 -3.08
CA ASN A 47 7.54 15.57 -2.42
C ASN A 47 6.31 16.11 -1.66
N PRO A 48 5.76 15.36 -0.69
CA PRO A 48 4.48 15.70 -0.08
C PRO A 48 4.54 16.98 0.74
N SER A 49 3.52 17.83 0.56
CA SER A 49 3.28 19.01 1.40
C SER A 49 2.55 18.63 2.70
N SER A 50 2.59 19.52 3.69
CA SER A 50 2.15 19.24 5.06
C SER A 50 0.68 18.82 5.21
N ASN A 51 -0.21 19.20 4.30
CA ASN A 51 -1.66 18.96 4.39
C ASN A 51 -2.19 17.89 3.42
N GLN A 52 -1.31 17.20 2.71
CA GLN A 52 -1.72 16.24 1.69
C GLN A 52 -2.05 14.87 2.26
N ASN A 53 -2.98 14.18 1.62
CA ASN A 53 -3.53 12.88 2.01
C ASN A 53 -2.97 11.76 1.11
N LEU A 54 -2.72 10.60 1.72
CA LEU A 54 -2.20 9.41 1.04
C LEU A 54 -3.15 8.23 1.18
N ILE A 55 -3.38 7.52 0.08
CA ILE A 55 -3.83 6.12 0.11
C ILE A 55 -2.68 5.21 -0.36
N ASP A 56 -2.29 4.26 0.49
CA ASP A 56 -1.25 3.25 0.21
C ASP A 56 -1.90 1.87 0.11
N VAL A 57 -1.94 1.33 -1.11
CA VAL A 57 -2.64 0.08 -1.44
C VAL A 57 -1.64 -1.05 -1.59
N ALA A 58 -2.04 -2.27 -1.18
CA ALA A 58 -1.13 -3.38 -0.94
C ALA A 58 0.02 -2.95 0.00
N CYS A 59 -0.34 -2.22 1.06
CA CYS A 59 0.58 -1.51 1.94
C CYS A 59 1.44 -2.44 2.80
N GLY A 60 1.08 -3.72 2.94
CA GLY A 60 1.74 -4.65 3.84
C GLY A 60 1.71 -4.13 5.29
N THR A 61 2.88 -3.96 5.89
CA THR A 61 3.04 -3.43 7.25
C THR A 61 3.13 -1.88 7.31
N GLY A 62 2.86 -1.18 6.19
CA GLY A 62 2.76 0.28 6.14
C GLY A 62 4.09 1.03 6.05
N ASP A 63 5.06 0.52 5.30
CA ASP A 63 6.37 1.16 5.18
C ASP A 63 6.32 2.52 4.47
N ILE A 64 5.51 2.65 3.41
CA ILE A 64 5.30 3.93 2.71
C ILE A 64 4.58 4.91 3.65
N ALA A 65 3.52 4.47 4.31
CA ALA A 65 2.82 5.29 5.30
C ALA A 65 3.75 5.78 6.41
N LYS A 66 4.68 4.91 6.91
CA LYS A 66 5.69 5.29 7.91
C LYS A 66 6.66 6.36 7.42
N LEU A 67 7.00 6.34 6.15
CA LEU A 67 7.84 7.38 5.54
C LEU A 67 7.04 8.66 5.34
N PHE A 68 5.84 8.57 4.77
CA PHE A 68 4.97 9.70 4.44
C PHE A 68 4.57 10.51 5.70
N VAL A 69 4.18 9.85 6.79
CA VAL A 69 3.74 10.51 8.01
C VAL A 69 4.78 11.43 8.65
N LYS A 70 6.06 11.27 8.29
CA LYS A 70 7.15 12.13 8.76
C LYS A 70 7.25 13.46 8.00
N HIS A 71 6.63 13.56 6.84
CA HIS A 71 6.67 14.73 5.94
C HIS A 71 5.41 15.58 6.02
N VAL A 72 4.34 15.03 6.60
CA VAL A 72 3.03 15.69 6.69
C VAL A 72 2.65 16.00 8.13
N ASN A 73 1.66 16.87 8.34
CA ASN A 73 1.16 17.19 9.67
C ASN A 73 0.11 16.18 10.17
N LYS A 74 -0.37 16.36 11.40
CA LYS A 74 -1.35 15.47 12.04
C LYS A 74 -2.75 15.54 11.41
N LEU A 75 -3.04 16.56 10.61
CA LEU A 75 -4.33 16.75 9.94
C LEU A 75 -4.41 15.95 8.63
N SER A 76 -3.25 15.59 8.05
CA SER A 76 -3.20 14.73 6.87
C SER A 76 -3.74 13.35 7.18
N ARG A 77 -4.59 12.85 6.27
CA ARG A 77 -5.15 11.49 6.35
C ARG A 77 -4.26 10.53 5.58
N ILE A 78 -3.85 9.44 6.23
CA ILE A 78 -3.12 8.35 5.61
C ILE A 78 -3.99 7.11 5.71
N THR A 79 -4.30 6.48 4.58
CA THR A 79 -5.10 5.25 4.54
C THR A 79 -4.29 4.11 3.96
N CYS A 80 -4.09 3.08 4.76
CA CYS A 80 -3.39 1.86 4.40
C CYS A 80 -4.40 0.76 4.07
N VAL A 81 -4.29 0.17 2.88
CA VAL A 81 -5.19 -0.88 2.39
C VAL A 81 -4.40 -2.13 2.06
N ASP A 82 -4.78 -3.27 2.62
CA ASP A 82 -4.19 -4.57 2.28
C ASP A 82 -5.23 -5.69 2.50
N PRO A 83 -5.31 -6.71 1.63
CA PRO A 83 -6.22 -7.84 1.83
C PRO A 83 -5.79 -8.77 2.96
N ASN A 84 -4.53 -8.72 3.41
CA ASN A 84 -3.99 -9.60 4.42
C ASN A 84 -4.16 -9.02 5.83
N LYS A 85 -5.02 -9.68 6.64
CA LYS A 85 -5.30 -9.28 8.03
C LYS A 85 -4.05 -9.27 8.92
N GLY A 86 -3.13 -10.23 8.72
CA GLY A 86 -1.89 -10.32 9.49
C GLY A 86 -0.97 -9.13 9.24
N MET A 87 -0.82 -8.72 7.97
CA MET A 87 -0.06 -7.51 7.59
C MET A 87 -0.65 -6.26 8.22
N ILE A 88 -1.98 -6.07 8.12
CA ILE A 88 -2.68 -4.94 8.73
C ILE A 88 -2.50 -4.92 10.26
N SER A 89 -2.62 -6.08 10.92
CA SER A 89 -2.43 -6.17 12.38
C SER A 89 -1.03 -5.72 12.79
N LYS A 90 0.00 -6.22 12.13
CA LYS A 90 1.40 -5.81 12.38
C LYS A 90 1.64 -4.33 12.07
N GLY A 91 1.07 -3.84 10.98
CA GLY A 91 1.16 -2.43 10.61
C GLY A 91 0.57 -1.53 11.70
N LYS A 92 -0.60 -1.87 12.22
CA LYS A 92 -1.26 -1.17 13.34
C LYS A 92 -0.40 -1.13 14.59
N GLU A 93 0.20 -2.25 14.95
CA GLU A 93 1.11 -2.34 16.10
C GLU A 93 2.36 -1.47 15.89
N LYS A 94 3.05 -1.68 14.75
CA LYS A 94 4.28 -0.97 14.36
C LYS A 94 4.11 0.55 14.30
N LEU A 95 2.94 1.03 13.87
CA LEU A 95 2.64 2.44 13.65
C LEU A 95 1.62 3.02 14.65
N SER A 96 1.39 2.35 15.78
CA SER A 96 0.37 2.67 16.80
C SER A 96 0.47 4.10 17.36
N LYS A 97 1.67 4.71 17.34
CA LYS A 97 1.90 6.08 17.77
C LYS A 97 1.32 7.15 16.83
N PHE A 98 1.04 6.81 15.57
CA PHE A 98 0.49 7.72 14.57
C PHE A 98 -1.02 7.57 14.48
N LYS A 99 -1.77 8.55 15.00
CA LYS A 99 -3.25 8.48 15.10
C LYS A 99 -3.96 8.87 13.80
N ASN A 100 -3.25 9.44 12.84
CA ASN A 100 -3.77 9.86 11.54
C ASN A 100 -3.61 8.78 10.44
N ILE A 101 -3.27 7.54 10.81
CA ILE A 101 -3.21 6.39 9.91
C ILE A 101 -4.45 5.53 10.08
N ASN A 102 -5.26 5.40 9.03
CA ASN A 102 -6.40 4.50 8.94
C ASN A 102 -5.99 3.20 8.26
N TRP A 103 -6.65 2.09 8.62
CA TRP A 103 -6.33 0.76 8.12
C TRP A 103 -7.58 0.07 7.62
N ILE A 104 -7.56 -0.40 6.37
CA ILE A 104 -8.68 -1.07 5.69
C ILE A 104 -8.22 -2.44 5.20
N ILE A 105 -9.02 -3.47 5.49
CA ILE A 105 -8.80 -4.82 4.94
C ILE A 105 -9.64 -4.94 3.67
N SER A 106 -9.02 -4.78 2.52
CA SER A 106 -9.70 -4.84 1.22
C SER A 106 -8.72 -5.18 0.09
N PRO A 107 -9.18 -5.85 -0.98
CA PRO A 107 -8.40 -5.97 -2.21
C PRO A 107 -8.33 -4.62 -2.93
N ALA A 108 -7.30 -4.45 -3.76
CA ALA A 108 -7.06 -3.22 -4.54
C ALA A 108 -8.16 -2.92 -5.57
N GLU A 109 -8.90 -3.95 -6.00
CA GLU A 109 -9.95 -3.88 -7.02
C GLU A 109 -11.31 -3.41 -6.50
N LYS A 110 -11.44 -3.24 -5.18
CA LYS A 110 -12.70 -2.79 -4.55
C LYS A 110 -12.41 -2.25 -3.16
N ILE A 111 -12.10 -0.98 -3.06
CA ILE A 111 -11.81 -0.32 -1.79
C ILE A 111 -13.09 0.44 -1.35
N PRO A 112 -13.56 0.26 -0.12
CA PRO A 112 -14.82 0.87 0.36
C PRO A 112 -14.60 2.34 0.77
N LEU A 113 -14.22 3.18 -0.17
CA LEU A 113 -14.00 4.62 0.03
C LEU A 113 -14.71 5.42 -1.05
N SER A 114 -14.97 6.70 -0.78
CA SER A 114 -15.49 7.65 -1.76
C SER A 114 -14.37 8.15 -2.67
N ASP A 115 -14.73 8.62 -3.85
CA ASP A 115 -13.81 9.16 -4.83
C ASP A 115 -13.20 10.50 -4.41
N ASN A 116 -12.08 10.87 -5.02
CA ASN A 116 -11.44 12.18 -4.89
C ASN A 116 -11.08 12.62 -3.46
N LEU A 117 -10.63 11.67 -2.62
CA LEU A 117 -10.28 11.93 -1.21
C LEU A 117 -8.78 12.11 -0.96
N PHE A 118 -7.93 11.75 -1.92
CA PHE A 118 -6.49 11.68 -1.72
C PHE A 118 -5.71 12.47 -2.76
N ASP A 119 -4.58 13.03 -2.33
CA ASP A 119 -3.63 13.72 -3.20
C ASP A 119 -2.65 12.72 -3.82
N PHE A 120 -2.38 11.61 -3.11
CA PHE A 120 -1.49 10.55 -3.56
C PHE A 120 -2.13 9.18 -3.44
N TYR A 121 -1.93 8.35 -4.46
CA TYR A 121 -2.18 6.92 -4.46
C TYR A 121 -0.86 6.19 -4.69
N THR A 122 -0.53 5.24 -3.81
CA THR A 122 0.65 4.40 -3.98
C THR A 122 0.27 2.92 -3.98
N ILE A 123 0.92 2.14 -4.85
CA ILE A 123 0.89 0.68 -4.83
C ILE A 123 2.31 0.19 -5.13
N SER A 124 3.05 -0.12 -4.06
CA SER A 124 4.47 -0.48 -4.14
C SER A 124 4.64 -1.99 -4.08
N PHE A 125 5.16 -2.59 -5.16
CA PHE A 125 5.38 -4.04 -5.33
C PHE A 125 4.12 -4.91 -5.24
N GLY A 126 2.93 -4.33 -5.12
CA GLY A 126 1.66 -5.04 -4.91
C GLY A 126 0.88 -5.31 -6.18
N LEU A 127 1.03 -4.50 -7.23
CA LEU A 127 0.18 -4.54 -8.42
C LEU A 127 0.19 -5.91 -9.12
N ARG A 128 1.35 -6.56 -9.22
CA ARG A 128 1.49 -7.89 -9.81
C ARG A 128 0.71 -9.00 -9.08
N ASN A 129 0.32 -8.75 -7.83
CA ASN A 129 -0.41 -9.68 -6.98
C ASN A 129 -1.93 -9.46 -7.02
N THR A 130 -2.40 -8.42 -7.70
CA THR A 130 -3.84 -8.15 -7.88
C THR A 130 -4.46 -9.19 -8.79
N ALA A 131 -5.75 -9.46 -8.61
CA ALA A 131 -6.47 -10.41 -9.44
C ALA A 131 -6.82 -9.84 -10.81
N ASN A 132 -7.04 -8.53 -10.87
CA ASN A 132 -7.36 -7.78 -12.08
C ASN A 132 -6.68 -6.41 -12.01
N ILE A 133 -5.61 -6.26 -12.79
CA ILE A 133 -4.79 -5.06 -12.83
C ILE A 133 -5.60 -3.86 -13.34
N ASP A 134 -6.39 -4.04 -14.41
CA ASP A 134 -7.16 -2.95 -15.01
C ASP A 134 -8.17 -2.39 -14.02
N LYS A 135 -8.82 -3.27 -13.25
CA LYS A 135 -9.76 -2.86 -12.21
C LYS A 135 -9.07 -2.15 -11.06
N ALA A 136 -7.91 -2.64 -10.62
CA ALA A 136 -7.13 -1.97 -9.58
C ALA A 136 -6.64 -0.58 -10.01
N LEU A 137 -6.26 -0.41 -11.29
CA LEU A 137 -5.87 0.88 -11.86
C LEU A 137 -7.08 1.82 -12.02
N SER A 138 -8.24 1.30 -12.42
CA SER A 138 -9.48 2.09 -12.48
C SER A 138 -9.88 2.63 -11.10
N GLU A 139 -9.79 1.80 -10.06
CA GLU A 139 -9.98 2.24 -8.67
C GLU A 139 -8.97 3.32 -8.26
N ALA A 140 -7.68 3.17 -8.65
CA ALA A 140 -6.65 4.15 -8.33
C ALA A 140 -6.98 5.54 -8.87
N VAL A 141 -7.51 5.61 -10.11
CA VAL A 141 -7.90 6.89 -10.74
C VAL A 141 -9.09 7.52 -10.03
N SER A 142 -10.04 6.73 -9.52
CA SER A 142 -11.23 7.27 -8.85
C SER A 142 -10.92 7.95 -7.51
N TYR A 143 -9.91 7.48 -6.78
CA TYR A 143 -9.57 8.00 -5.44
C TYR A 143 -8.72 9.26 -5.45
N THR A 144 -8.10 9.61 -6.59
CA THR A 144 -7.22 10.78 -6.69
C THR A 144 -7.88 11.92 -7.48
N HIS A 145 -7.59 13.17 -7.11
CA HIS A 145 -7.92 14.32 -7.94
C HIS A 145 -7.14 14.27 -9.26
N LEU A 146 -7.75 14.72 -10.34
CA LEU A 146 -7.41 14.58 -11.77
C LEU A 146 -6.01 14.99 -12.25
N THR A 147 -5.03 15.19 -11.43
CA THR A 147 -3.65 15.43 -11.83
C THR A 147 -2.77 14.34 -11.23
N LEU A 148 -2.60 13.27 -12.01
CA LEU A 148 -1.75 12.15 -11.64
C LEU A 148 -0.33 12.57 -11.26
N PRO A 149 0.05 12.30 -10.02
CA PRO A 149 1.27 11.54 -9.83
C PRO A 149 0.96 10.16 -9.25
N THR A 150 0.41 9.30 -10.09
CA THR A 150 0.39 7.86 -9.78
C THR A 150 1.79 7.34 -10.06
N ILE A 151 2.61 7.24 -9.03
CA ILE A 151 3.94 6.64 -9.14
C ILE A 151 3.78 5.16 -8.86
N LEU A 152 3.83 4.36 -9.93
CA LEU A 152 3.78 2.92 -9.90
C LEU A 152 5.20 2.39 -9.75
N LEU A 153 5.52 1.78 -8.60
CA LEU A 153 6.69 0.92 -8.46
C LEU A 153 6.23 -0.53 -8.64
N VAL A 154 6.56 -1.12 -9.77
CA VAL A 154 6.26 -2.51 -10.10
C VAL A 154 7.37 -3.42 -9.58
#